data_a850b43d2b1fa0d26b01bf43523504cd
#
_entry.id   a850b43d2b1fa0d26b01bf43523504cd
#
_cell.length_a   1.000
_cell.length_b   1.000
_cell.length_c   1.000
_cell.angle_alpha   90.00
_cell.angle_beta   90.00
_cell.angle_gamma   90.00
#
_symmetry.space_group_name_H-M   'P 1'
#
loop_
_entity.id
_entity.type
_entity.pdbx_description
1 polymer ?
#
loop_
_entity_poly.entity_id
_entity_poly.type
_entity_poly.pdbx_seq_one_letter_code
_entity_poly.pdbx_strand_id
1 'polypeptide(L)'
;EERMKEMLLNDHAVSIMLYMKESYVNPDTAAYCYPVGKSNSTVINHIVTVVGWDDTYSKDNFLPVSNVTSDGAWIIKNSWGEKKGDGGYYYLSYQDPNISKLVSAEAVAASDQKYRNNYFYDGSSALSVIPIQAGQSVAAVYETTAGKGKAEVLGEVNLVTNSDNACYKIQIYTDLTDPYDPESGTAAYAAPYEFEQPIAGVQTISVPEVVLKQGSRYSVVITNSGIDKISFGVEAKSSYGNWFTCTAGIETGQTFYKSASETARWTDGKTKNWTARIKAHTRTLNQSWVPDTPVFQVKAYN
;
A
#
# COMPACT_ATOMS: atom_id res chain seq x y z
N GLU A 1 3.05 -12.80 -17.06
CA GLU A 1 3.89 -12.11 -18.06
C GLU A 1 3.17 -10.88 -18.61
N GLU A 2 2.00 -11.02 -19.24
CA GLU A 2 1.22 -9.91 -19.85
C GLU A 2 1.00 -8.73 -18.90
N ARG A 3 0.56 -9.01 -17.67
CA ARG A 3 0.33 -7.98 -16.67
C ARG A 3 1.58 -7.17 -16.32
N MET A 4 2.77 -7.80 -16.29
CA MET A 4 4.02 -7.08 -16.02
C MET A 4 4.39 -6.18 -17.20
N LYS A 5 4.19 -6.64 -18.45
CA LYS A 5 4.37 -5.82 -19.64
C LYS A 5 3.41 -4.63 -19.68
N GLU A 6 2.13 -4.85 -19.31
CA GLU A 6 1.13 -3.78 -19.19
C GLU A 6 1.54 -2.72 -18.16
N MET A 7 2.04 -3.12 -16.98
CA MET A 7 2.54 -2.18 -15.98
C MET A 7 3.72 -1.37 -16.50
N LEU A 8 4.67 -2.01 -17.19
CA LEU A 8 5.83 -1.33 -17.78
C LEU A 8 5.43 -0.36 -18.90
N LEU A 9 4.41 -0.69 -19.72
CA LEU A 9 3.88 0.20 -20.75
C LEU A 9 3.19 1.45 -20.20
N ASN A 10 2.74 1.40 -18.95
CA ASN A 10 2.14 2.52 -18.23
C ASN A 10 3.18 3.28 -17.37
N ASP A 11 4.46 3.24 -17.76
CA ASP A 11 5.58 3.93 -17.10
C ASP A 11 5.83 3.48 -15.65
N HIS A 12 5.38 2.27 -15.26
CA HIS A 12 5.61 1.70 -13.95
C HIS A 12 6.80 0.74 -13.96
N ALA A 13 7.82 1.02 -13.17
CA ALA A 13 8.84 0.02 -12.86
C ALA A 13 8.25 -1.03 -11.90
N VAL A 14 8.61 -2.31 -12.10
CA VAL A 14 8.04 -3.41 -11.33
C VAL A 14 9.12 -4.08 -10.48
N SER A 15 9.01 -3.99 -9.15
CA SER A 15 9.87 -4.75 -8.25
C SER A 15 9.39 -6.18 -8.16
N ILE A 16 10.32 -7.12 -8.29
CA ILE A 16 10.07 -8.55 -8.15
C ILE A 16 10.98 -9.16 -7.09
N MET A 17 10.50 -10.20 -6.46
CA MET A 17 11.28 -11.05 -5.58
C MET A 17 11.68 -12.32 -6.31
N LEU A 18 12.94 -12.73 -6.14
CA LEU A 18 13.46 -13.96 -6.75
C LEU A 18 14.51 -14.63 -5.87
N TYR A 19 14.83 -15.87 -6.19
CA TYR A 19 16.04 -16.49 -5.68
C TYR A 19 17.17 -16.25 -6.68
N MET A 20 18.20 -15.53 -6.28
CA MET A 20 19.34 -15.23 -7.14
C MET A 20 20.62 -15.87 -6.60
N LYS A 21 21.37 -16.53 -7.47
CA LYS A 21 22.65 -17.15 -7.17
C LYS A 21 23.63 -16.89 -8.32
N GLU A 22 24.76 -16.27 -8.02
CA GLU A 22 25.74 -15.82 -9.04
C GLU A 22 26.20 -16.96 -9.97
N SER A 23 26.25 -18.22 -9.47
CA SER A 23 26.64 -19.36 -10.32
C SER A 23 25.70 -19.68 -11.49
N TYR A 24 24.54 -19.04 -11.56
CA TYR A 24 23.60 -19.15 -12.69
C TYR A 24 23.57 -17.89 -13.56
N VAL A 25 24.42 -16.90 -13.26
CA VAL A 25 24.63 -15.73 -14.13
C VAL A 25 25.65 -16.10 -15.20
N ASN A 26 25.32 -15.86 -16.47
CA ASN A 26 26.31 -15.88 -17.54
C ASN A 26 27.11 -14.57 -17.50
N PRO A 27 28.43 -14.62 -17.22
CA PRO A 27 29.23 -13.41 -17.07
C PRO A 27 29.43 -12.65 -18.38
N ASP A 28 29.30 -13.32 -19.55
CA ASP A 28 29.52 -12.71 -20.85
C ASP A 28 28.30 -11.96 -21.38
N THR A 29 27.09 -12.38 -20.99
CA THR A 29 25.82 -11.86 -21.48
C THR A 29 24.96 -11.20 -20.40
N ALA A 30 25.37 -11.27 -19.12
CA ALA A 30 24.58 -10.86 -17.96
C ALA A 30 23.21 -11.56 -17.87
N ALA A 31 23.02 -12.69 -18.56
CA ALA A 31 21.80 -13.47 -18.52
C ALA A 31 21.71 -14.30 -17.26
N TYR A 32 20.54 -14.36 -16.66
CA TYR A 32 20.26 -15.13 -15.44
C TYR A 32 18.99 -15.97 -15.57
N CYS A 33 19.07 -17.21 -15.16
CA CYS A 33 17.91 -18.06 -14.92
C CYS A 33 18.28 -19.15 -13.89
N TYR A 34 17.48 -19.29 -12.86
CA TYR A 34 17.56 -20.49 -12.01
C TYR A 34 17.12 -21.70 -12.83
N PRO A 35 17.69 -22.91 -12.63
CA PRO A 35 17.40 -24.05 -13.50
C PRO A 35 15.91 -24.34 -13.65
N VAL A 36 15.43 -24.29 -14.88
CA VAL A 36 14.03 -24.60 -15.23
C VAL A 36 13.67 -26.01 -14.75
N GLY A 37 12.49 -26.16 -14.20
CA GLY A 37 12.03 -27.43 -13.59
C GLY A 37 12.53 -27.68 -12.16
N LYS A 38 13.38 -26.82 -11.64
CA LYS A 38 13.75 -26.79 -10.21
C LYS A 38 13.16 -25.53 -9.60
N SER A 39 12.54 -25.63 -8.46
CA SER A 39 12.03 -24.46 -7.73
C SER A 39 12.70 -24.37 -6.36
N ASN A 40 13.06 -23.15 -5.97
CA ASN A 40 13.52 -22.83 -4.63
C ASN A 40 12.64 -21.74 -4.03
N SER A 41 11.34 -21.81 -4.29
CA SER A 41 10.33 -20.83 -3.90
C SER A 41 10.23 -20.57 -2.38
N THR A 42 10.84 -21.44 -1.57
CA THR A 42 10.91 -21.27 -0.11
C THR A 42 12.01 -20.32 0.33
N VAL A 43 12.96 -19.99 -0.56
CA VAL A 43 14.15 -19.19 -0.24
C VAL A 43 14.26 -18.04 -1.23
N ILE A 44 13.46 -17.01 -1.04
CA ILE A 44 13.67 -15.72 -1.72
C ILE A 44 14.81 -15.01 -1.00
N ASN A 45 15.83 -14.59 -1.74
CA ASN A 45 17.01 -13.94 -1.19
C ASN A 45 17.34 -12.60 -1.84
N HIS A 46 16.58 -12.19 -2.88
CA HIS A 46 16.90 -11.00 -3.65
C HIS A 46 15.66 -10.28 -4.17
N ILE A 47 15.77 -8.96 -4.34
CA ILE A 47 14.76 -8.09 -4.92
C ILE A 47 15.44 -7.27 -5.99
N VAL A 48 14.82 -7.21 -7.17
CA VAL A 48 15.27 -6.42 -8.31
C VAL A 48 14.12 -5.64 -8.93
N THR A 49 14.43 -4.68 -9.79
CA THR A 49 13.43 -3.89 -10.50
C THR A 49 13.43 -4.27 -11.99
N VAL A 50 12.29 -4.75 -12.48
CA VAL A 50 12.06 -4.93 -13.92
C VAL A 50 11.78 -3.56 -14.52
N VAL A 51 12.53 -3.20 -15.56
CA VAL A 51 12.46 -1.90 -16.25
C VAL A 51 12.14 -2.05 -17.74
N GLY A 52 12.04 -3.27 -18.24
CA GLY A 52 11.71 -3.57 -19.62
C GLY A 52 11.72 -5.07 -19.89
N TRP A 53 11.63 -5.42 -21.17
CA TRP A 53 11.70 -6.79 -21.65
C TRP A 53 12.22 -6.85 -23.09
N ASP A 54 12.67 -8.03 -23.51
CA ASP A 54 13.02 -8.35 -24.89
C ASP A 54 12.49 -9.77 -25.20
N ASP A 55 11.46 -9.84 -26.05
CA ASP A 55 10.83 -11.10 -26.46
C ASP A 55 11.74 -11.94 -27.37
N THR A 56 12.76 -11.31 -27.95
CA THR A 56 13.70 -11.94 -28.88
C THR A 56 15.04 -12.28 -28.23
N TYR A 57 15.20 -11.99 -26.93
CA TYR A 57 16.46 -12.30 -26.22
C TYR A 57 16.74 -13.79 -26.27
N SER A 58 17.83 -14.18 -26.94
CA SER A 58 18.12 -15.59 -27.23
C SER A 58 18.31 -16.43 -25.98
N LYS A 59 17.66 -17.59 -25.96
CA LYS A 59 17.85 -18.61 -24.93
C LYS A 59 19.32 -19.08 -24.81
N ASP A 60 20.09 -18.98 -25.88
CA ASP A 60 21.49 -19.39 -25.93
C ASP A 60 22.42 -18.44 -25.14
N ASN A 61 21.92 -17.29 -24.72
CA ASN A 61 22.62 -16.37 -23.82
C ASN A 61 22.65 -16.85 -22.36
N PHE A 62 21.76 -17.78 -21.98
CA PHE A 62 21.75 -18.36 -20.64
C PHE A 62 22.74 -19.50 -20.49
N LEU A 63 23.21 -19.74 -19.27
CA LEU A 63 24.09 -20.89 -19.01
C LEU A 63 23.34 -22.20 -19.29
N PRO A 64 24.02 -23.21 -19.89
CA PRO A 64 23.40 -24.51 -20.20
C PRO A 64 22.78 -25.19 -18.98
N VAL A 65 23.33 -24.97 -17.77
CA VAL A 65 22.80 -25.51 -16.52
C VAL A 65 21.42 -24.96 -16.15
N SER A 66 21.04 -23.83 -16.71
CA SER A 66 19.72 -23.21 -16.48
C SER A 66 18.60 -23.87 -17.27
N ASN A 67 18.92 -24.63 -18.31
CA ASN A 67 17.93 -25.41 -19.08
C ASN A 67 16.82 -24.53 -19.73
N VAL A 68 17.16 -23.31 -20.14
CA VAL A 68 16.22 -22.41 -20.82
C VAL A 68 15.93 -22.96 -22.22
N THR A 69 14.64 -23.06 -22.59
CA THR A 69 14.19 -23.71 -23.82
C THR A 69 13.55 -22.77 -24.84
N SER A 70 13.17 -21.55 -24.41
CA SER A 70 12.57 -20.51 -25.28
C SER A 70 13.26 -19.17 -25.08
N ASP A 71 13.22 -18.35 -26.12
CA ASP A 71 13.68 -16.97 -26.09
C ASP A 71 12.79 -16.10 -25.17
N GLY A 72 13.29 -14.94 -24.81
CA GLY A 72 12.62 -13.92 -24.02
C GLY A 72 13.21 -13.72 -22.63
N ALA A 73 13.38 -12.46 -22.28
CA ALA A 73 13.90 -12.04 -20.99
C ALA A 73 13.29 -10.72 -20.49
N TRP A 74 13.19 -10.62 -19.18
CA TRP A 74 12.99 -9.36 -18.47
C TRP A 74 14.32 -8.63 -18.37
N ILE A 75 14.33 -7.32 -18.63
CA ILE A 75 15.45 -6.44 -18.35
C ILE A 75 15.31 -5.97 -16.91
N ILE A 76 16.22 -6.40 -16.05
CA ILE A 76 16.19 -6.07 -14.61
C ILE A 76 17.33 -5.12 -14.25
N LYS A 77 17.00 -4.08 -13.48
CA LYS A 77 17.98 -3.21 -12.84
C LYS A 77 18.31 -3.79 -11.46
N ASN A 78 19.60 -4.09 -11.26
CA ASN A 78 20.09 -4.66 -10.02
C ASN A 78 20.70 -3.57 -9.09
N SER A 79 20.93 -3.91 -7.83
CA SER A 79 21.52 -3.03 -6.80
C SER A 79 23.02 -3.23 -6.58
N TRP A 80 23.70 -4.02 -7.44
CA TRP A 80 25.13 -4.36 -7.26
C TRP A 80 26.11 -3.38 -7.90
N GLY A 81 25.58 -2.27 -8.43
CA GLY A 81 26.33 -1.20 -9.08
C GLY A 81 26.62 -1.45 -10.55
N GLU A 82 26.97 -0.40 -11.27
CA GLU A 82 27.16 -0.39 -12.72
C GLU A 82 28.34 -1.19 -13.23
N LYS A 83 29.27 -1.59 -12.35
CA LYS A 83 30.40 -2.46 -12.73
C LYS A 83 30.04 -3.95 -12.80
N LYS A 84 28.80 -4.30 -12.47
CA LYS A 84 28.30 -5.67 -12.49
C LYS A 84 27.25 -5.85 -13.57
N GLY A 85 27.20 -7.06 -14.17
CA GLY A 85 26.30 -7.32 -15.27
C GLY A 85 26.59 -6.43 -16.48
N ASP A 86 25.55 -6.05 -17.19
CA ASP A 86 25.59 -5.11 -18.31
C ASP A 86 25.25 -3.69 -17.79
N GLY A 87 26.26 -2.94 -17.32
CA GLY A 87 26.06 -1.61 -16.76
C GLY A 87 25.14 -1.57 -15.51
N GLY A 88 25.06 -2.64 -14.73
CA GLY A 88 24.16 -2.80 -13.59
C GLY A 88 22.84 -3.49 -13.94
N TYR A 89 22.64 -3.84 -15.21
CA TYR A 89 21.46 -4.56 -15.67
C TYR A 89 21.76 -6.03 -15.90
N TYR A 90 20.69 -6.84 -15.88
CA TYR A 90 20.72 -8.27 -16.15
C TYR A 90 19.50 -8.67 -16.96
N TYR A 91 19.59 -9.80 -17.63
CA TYR A 91 18.52 -10.37 -18.44
C TYR A 91 17.98 -11.62 -17.76
N LEU A 92 16.81 -11.51 -17.14
CA LEU A 92 16.16 -12.60 -16.41
C LEU A 92 15.21 -13.36 -17.33
N SER A 93 15.46 -14.65 -17.54
CA SER A 93 14.57 -15.47 -18.38
C SER A 93 13.11 -15.42 -17.93
N TYR A 94 12.18 -15.39 -18.89
CA TYR A 94 10.75 -15.59 -18.60
C TYR A 94 10.46 -16.95 -17.94
N GLN A 95 11.34 -17.91 -18.15
CA GLN A 95 11.22 -19.26 -17.61
C GLN A 95 11.79 -19.42 -16.18
N ASP A 96 12.29 -18.35 -15.56
CA ASP A 96 12.76 -18.44 -14.18
C ASP A 96 11.64 -18.87 -13.23
N PRO A 97 11.77 -20.02 -12.54
CA PRO A 97 10.69 -20.58 -11.73
C PRO A 97 10.50 -19.90 -10.37
N ASN A 98 11.35 -18.94 -10.02
CA ASN A 98 11.35 -18.33 -8.68
C ASN A 98 10.87 -16.87 -8.68
N ILE A 99 10.42 -16.34 -9.83
CA ILE A 99 9.83 -15.00 -9.87
C ILE A 99 8.55 -15.01 -9.02
N SER A 100 8.51 -14.17 -8.02
CA SER A 100 7.37 -14.05 -7.12
C SER A 100 7.14 -12.60 -6.69
N LYS A 101 5.91 -12.31 -6.26
CA LYS A 101 5.45 -11.00 -5.75
C LYS A 101 5.85 -9.83 -6.64
N LEU A 102 4.90 -9.35 -7.38
CA LEU A 102 5.02 -8.15 -8.22
C LEU A 102 4.54 -6.93 -7.40
N VAL A 103 5.37 -5.91 -7.34
CA VAL A 103 5.02 -4.62 -6.75
C VAL A 103 5.43 -3.53 -7.72
N SER A 104 4.49 -2.70 -8.13
CA SER A 104 4.79 -1.49 -8.87
C SER A 104 4.52 -0.25 -8.02
N ALA A 105 5.21 0.83 -8.33
CA ALA A 105 5.00 2.12 -7.70
C ALA A 105 5.05 3.22 -8.77
N GLU A 106 4.11 4.14 -8.68
CA GLU A 106 4.10 5.36 -9.49
C GLU A 106 4.77 6.49 -8.70
N ALA A 107 5.67 7.22 -9.35
CA ALA A 107 6.26 8.42 -8.79
C ALA A 107 5.46 9.65 -9.22
N VAL A 108 4.84 10.34 -8.27
CA VAL A 108 4.12 11.58 -8.51
C VAL A 108 5.01 12.76 -8.13
N ALA A 109 5.16 13.74 -9.02
CA ALA A 109 5.92 14.95 -8.73
C ALA A 109 5.30 15.72 -7.55
N ALA A 110 6.14 16.23 -6.65
CA ALA A 110 5.67 16.96 -5.47
C ALA A 110 4.83 18.21 -5.81
N SER A 111 5.06 18.83 -7.00
CA SER A 111 4.26 19.94 -7.53
C SER A 111 2.82 19.53 -7.84
N ASP A 112 2.59 18.28 -8.20
CA ASP A 112 1.30 17.77 -8.66
C ASP A 112 0.46 17.19 -7.51
N GLN A 113 1.08 17.04 -6.34
CA GLN A 113 0.36 16.58 -5.15
C GLN A 113 -0.55 17.67 -4.60
N LYS A 114 -1.85 17.43 -4.67
CA LYS A 114 -2.88 18.32 -4.12
C LYS A 114 -2.92 18.30 -2.59
N TYR A 115 -2.78 17.12 -2.00
CA TYR A 115 -2.85 16.90 -0.55
C TYR A 115 -1.44 16.59 -0.02
N ARG A 116 -0.81 17.57 0.65
CA ARG A 116 0.61 17.51 1.05
C ARG A 116 0.85 17.16 2.51
N ASN A 117 -0.18 17.21 3.35
CA ASN A 117 -0.08 16.79 4.73
C ASN A 117 -0.44 15.31 4.81
N ASN A 118 0.32 14.53 5.54
CA ASN A 118 0.12 13.09 5.69
C ASN A 118 0.01 12.73 7.18
N TYR A 119 -1.15 12.23 7.58
CA TYR A 119 -1.43 11.74 8.92
C TYR A 119 -1.34 10.22 8.93
N PHE A 120 -0.49 9.67 9.79
CA PHE A 120 -0.27 8.23 9.89
C PHE A 120 0.39 7.87 11.22
N TYR A 121 0.26 6.59 11.61
CA TYR A 121 0.92 6.00 12.77
C TYR A 121 1.80 4.82 12.41
N ASP A 122 1.66 4.29 11.20
CA ASP A 122 2.45 3.18 10.66
C ASP A 122 3.77 3.70 10.08
N GLY A 123 4.82 3.74 10.88
CA GLY A 123 6.13 4.29 10.50
C GLY A 123 7.18 3.24 10.12
N SER A 124 6.90 1.94 10.27
CA SER A 124 7.86 0.88 9.97
C SER A 124 7.51 0.08 8.72
N SER A 125 8.47 -0.72 8.25
CA SER A 125 8.27 -1.66 7.15
C SER A 125 7.58 -2.97 7.57
N ALA A 126 7.29 -3.17 8.85
CA ALA A 126 6.68 -4.39 9.37
C ALA A 126 5.21 -4.47 8.98
N LEU A 127 4.92 -5.09 7.85
CA LEU A 127 3.56 -5.38 7.43
C LEU A 127 3.07 -6.67 8.10
N SER A 128 2.00 -6.54 8.87
CA SER A 128 1.17 -7.65 9.34
C SER A 128 -0.26 -7.44 8.84
N VAL A 129 -1.12 -8.42 9.04
CA VAL A 129 -2.54 -8.32 8.66
C VAL A 129 -3.44 -8.83 9.77
N ILE A 130 -4.64 -8.24 9.86
CA ILE A 130 -5.72 -8.74 10.70
C ILE A 130 -6.92 -9.11 9.82
N PRO A 131 -7.66 -10.18 10.19
CA PRO A 131 -8.89 -10.50 9.49
C PRO A 131 -10.00 -9.52 9.88
N ILE A 132 -10.72 -8.99 8.89
CA ILE A 132 -11.92 -8.16 9.07
C ILE A 132 -13.07 -8.85 8.35
N GLN A 133 -14.06 -9.35 9.11
CA GLN A 133 -15.26 -9.97 8.57
C GLN A 133 -16.21 -8.89 7.99
N ALA A 134 -17.21 -9.32 7.24
CA ALA A 134 -18.27 -8.43 6.76
C ALA A 134 -18.89 -7.62 7.91
N GLY A 135 -19.05 -6.32 7.71
CA GLY A 135 -19.58 -5.37 8.69
C GLY A 135 -18.64 -4.98 9.82
N GLN A 136 -17.46 -5.58 9.93
CA GLN A 136 -16.45 -5.16 10.90
C GLN A 136 -15.68 -3.94 10.40
N SER A 137 -15.21 -3.12 11.35
CA SER A 137 -14.55 -1.86 11.03
C SER A 137 -13.19 -1.72 11.70
N VAL A 138 -12.32 -0.97 11.04
CA VAL A 138 -11.09 -0.41 11.61
C VAL A 138 -11.14 1.11 11.49
N ALA A 139 -10.50 1.82 12.39
CA ALA A 139 -10.45 3.26 12.36
C ALA A 139 -9.09 3.81 12.79
N ALA A 140 -8.78 5.02 12.33
CA ALA A 140 -7.69 5.84 12.85
C ALA A 140 -8.22 7.21 13.26
N VAL A 141 -7.75 7.71 14.38
CA VAL A 141 -8.09 9.03 14.95
C VAL A 141 -6.88 9.94 14.84
N TYR A 142 -7.07 11.12 14.28
CA TYR A 142 -6.03 12.12 14.09
C TYR A 142 -6.48 13.47 14.66
N GLU A 143 -5.51 14.36 14.87
CA GLU A 143 -5.74 15.76 15.22
C GLU A 143 -5.07 16.65 14.18
N THR A 144 -5.79 17.67 13.68
CA THR A 144 -5.26 18.58 12.68
C THR A 144 -4.12 19.41 13.23
N THR A 145 -3.04 19.55 12.44
CA THR A 145 -1.82 20.28 12.81
C THR A 145 -1.73 21.67 12.17
N ALA A 146 -2.75 22.08 11.42
CA ALA A 146 -2.78 23.39 10.79
C ALA A 146 -2.57 24.51 11.81
N GLY A 147 -1.70 25.47 11.47
CA GLY A 147 -1.39 26.62 12.30
C GLY A 147 -2.60 27.55 12.50
N LYS A 148 -2.46 28.51 13.42
CA LYS A 148 -3.50 29.49 13.74
C LYS A 148 -4.09 30.17 12.48
N GLY A 149 -5.40 30.24 12.39
CA GLY A 149 -6.13 30.86 11.27
C GLY A 149 -6.13 30.02 9.99
N LYS A 150 -5.86 28.73 10.09
CA LYS A 150 -5.90 27.79 8.96
C LYS A 150 -6.81 26.61 9.28
N ALA A 151 -7.34 26.01 8.25
CA ALA A 151 -8.05 24.74 8.30
C ALA A 151 -7.36 23.73 7.37
N GLU A 152 -7.82 22.50 7.39
CA GLU A 152 -7.37 21.48 6.46
C GLU A 152 -8.55 20.91 5.68
N VAL A 153 -8.26 20.40 4.50
CA VAL A 153 -9.22 19.66 3.68
C VAL A 153 -8.64 18.26 3.45
N LEU A 154 -9.31 17.25 4.00
CA LEU A 154 -9.05 15.85 3.71
C LEU A 154 -9.69 15.52 2.37
N GLY A 155 -8.97 14.85 1.49
CA GLY A 155 -9.48 14.43 0.19
C GLY A 155 -8.95 13.10 -0.30
N GLU A 156 -8.01 12.49 0.45
CA GLU A 156 -7.51 11.14 0.15
C GLU A 156 -7.32 10.33 1.42
N VAL A 157 -7.62 9.04 1.31
CA VAL A 157 -7.36 8.02 2.34
C VAL A 157 -6.47 6.95 1.73
N ASN A 158 -5.41 6.57 2.44
CA ASN A 158 -4.57 5.45 2.05
C ASN A 158 -4.78 4.28 3.01
N LEU A 159 -4.87 3.09 2.47
CA LEU A 159 -5.00 1.84 3.22
C LEU A 159 -4.20 0.71 2.58
N VAL A 160 -4.03 -0.37 3.32
CA VAL A 160 -3.34 -1.57 2.86
C VAL A 160 -4.24 -2.79 3.08
N THR A 161 -4.41 -3.60 2.05
CA THR A 161 -5.06 -4.92 2.16
C THR A 161 -4.22 -6.00 1.50
N ASN A 162 -4.30 -7.22 2.03
CA ASN A 162 -3.71 -8.41 1.40
C ASN A 162 -4.82 -9.32 0.85
N SER A 163 -5.91 -8.73 0.35
CA SER A 163 -7.03 -9.43 -0.28
C SER A 163 -7.39 -8.75 -1.59
N ASP A 164 -7.57 -9.54 -2.64
CA ASP A 164 -8.15 -9.07 -3.91
C ASP A 164 -9.67 -8.88 -3.76
N ASN A 165 -10.26 -8.03 -4.60
CA ASN A 165 -11.70 -7.74 -4.65
C ASN A 165 -12.29 -7.31 -3.30
N ALA A 166 -11.52 -6.51 -2.54
CA ALA A 166 -11.95 -6.05 -1.23
C ALA A 166 -12.89 -4.84 -1.35
N CYS A 167 -14.07 -4.93 -0.74
CA CYS A 167 -15.08 -3.89 -0.75
C CYS A 167 -15.12 -3.15 0.60
N TYR A 168 -15.12 -1.82 0.56
CA TYR A 168 -15.07 -0.96 1.74
C TYR A 168 -16.15 0.10 1.73
N LYS A 169 -16.59 0.48 2.93
CA LYS A 169 -17.28 1.75 3.22
C LYS A 169 -16.33 2.63 4.03
N ILE A 170 -16.10 3.84 3.55
CA ILE A 170 -15.24 4.83 4.21
C ILE A 170 -16.12 5.96 4.72
N GLN A 171 -16.08 6.23 6.03
CA GLN A 171 -16.72 7.36 6.67
C GLN A 171 -15.69 8.20 7.40
N ILE A 172 -15.84 9.50 7.30
CA ILE A 172 -15.05 10.47 8.06
C ILE A 172 -15.97 11.06 9.15
N TYR A 173 -15.50 11.08 10.39
CA TYR A 173 -16.17 11.81 11.47
C TYR A 173 -15.29 12.98 11.88
N THR A 174 -15.89 14.16 11.97
CA THR A 174 -15.23 15.41 12.36
C THR A 174 -15.64 15.83 13.75
N ASP A 175 -14.81 16.67 14.40
CA ASP A 175 -15.10 17.26 15.71
C ASP A 175 -15.42 16.18 16.77
N LEU A 176 -14.56 15.15 16.85
CA LEU A 176 -14.75 14.08 17.83
C LEU A 176 -14.81 14.64 19.27
N THR A 177 -15.79 14.18 20.04
CA THR A 177 -15.99 14.54 21.45
C THR A 177 -15.32 13.57 22.41
N ASP A 178 -15.11 12.32 21.98
CA ASP A 178 -14.37 11.28 22.68
C ASP A 178 -13.25 10.74 21.79
N PRO A 179 -11.96 10.88 22.15
CA PRO A 179 -10.85 10.38 21.35
C PRO A 179 -10.75 8.84 21.31
N TYR A 180 -11.51 8.15 22.17
CA TYR A 180 -11.57 6.68 22.19
C TYR A 180 -12.81 6.11 21.47
N ASP A 181 -13.67 6.98 20.98
CA ASP A 181 -14.79 6.61 20.11
C ASP A 181 -14.65 7.31 18.75
N PRO A 182 -14.16 6.61 17.73
CA PRO A 182 -14.02 7.14 16.36
C PRO A 182 -15.33 7.63 15.72
N GLU A 183 -16.49 7.31 16.28
CA GLU A 183 -17.81 7.72 15.77
C GLU A 183 -18.46 8.80 16.64
N SER A 184 -17.76 9.34 17.65
CA SER A 184 -18.29 10.34 18.60
C SER A 184 -18.49 11.74 18.01
N GLY A 185 -18.08 11.96 16.77
CA GLY A 185 -18.17 13.23 16.06
C GLY A 185 -19.35 13.31 15.09
N THR A 186 -19.27 14.29 14.20
CA THR A 186 -20.25 14.47 13.12
C THR A 186 -19.81 13.70 11.88
N ALA A 187 -20.66 12.81 11.37
CA ALA A 187 -20.42 12.12 10.11
C ALA A 187 -20.36 13.13 8.95
N ALA A 188 -19.26 13.11 8.20
CA ALA A 188 -19.04 14.05 7.10
C ALA A 188 -19.88 13.71 5.85
N TYR A 189 -20.22 12.44 5.68
CA TYR A 189 -21.02 11.97 4.54
C TYR A 189 -22.38 11.48 5.02
N ALA A 190 -23.44 11.83 4.27
CA ALA A 190 -24.79 11.34 4.54
C ALA A 190 -24.91 9.81 4.39
N ALA A 191 -24.11 9.23 3.50
CA ALA A 191 -23.85 7.79 3.38
C ALA A 191 -22.34 7.59 3.23
N PRO A 192 -21.76 6.54 3.81
CA PRO A 192 -20.35 6.24 3.65
C PRO A 192 -19.93 6.10 2.18
N TYR A 193 -18.74 6.56 1.83
CA TYR A 193 -18.18 6.41 0.50
C TYR A 193 -17.82 4.95 0.25
N GLU A 194 -18.36 4.37 -0.81
CA GLU A 194 -18.11 2.98 -1.20
C GLU A 194 -16.92 2.88 -2.15
N PHE A 195 -16.07 1.91 -1.91
CA PHE A 195 -14.87 1.67 -2.72
C PHE A 195 -14.61 0.17 -2.85
N GLU A 196 -14.26 -0.25 -4.07
CA GLU A 196 -13.80 -1.60 -4.37
C GLU A 196 -12.32 -1.57 -4.77
N GLN A 197 -11.52 -2.41 -4.12
CA GLN A 197 -10.11 -2.61 -4.43
C GLN A 197 -9.93 -3.94 -5.14
N PRO A 198 -9.74 -3.96 -6.47
CA PRO A 198 -9.69 -5.21 -7.23
C PRO A 198 -8.42 -6.03 -6.94
N ILE A 199 -7.34 -5.38 -6.52
CA ILE A 199 -6.04 -6.02 -6.31
C ILE A 199 -5.51 -5.69 -4.93
N ALA A 200 -4.97 -6.70 -4.24
CA ALA A 200 -4.28 -6.54 -2.97
C ALA A 200 -3.10 -5.55 -3.08
N GLY A 201 -2.83 -4.82 -2.02
CA GLY A 201 -1.71 -3.89 -1.93
C GLY A 201 -2.04 -2.61 -1.18
N VAL A 202 -1.21 -1.61 -1.44
CA VAL A 202 -1.41 -0.24 -0.95
C VAL A 202 -2.29 0.52 -1.94
N GLN A 203 -3.32 1.17 -1.44
CA GLN A 203 -4.23 1.95 -2.27
C GLN A 203 -4.46 3.34 -1.68
N THR A 204 -4.28 4.36 -2.51
CA THR A 204 -4.73 5.73 -2.21
C THR A 204 -6.08 5.97 -2.90
N ILE A 205 -7.07 6.35 -2.11
CA ILE A 205 -8.46 6.49 -2.53
C ILE A 205 -8.83 7.96 -2.41
N SER A 206 -9.21 8.58 -3.52
CA SER A 206 -9.82 9.91 -3.50
C SER A 206 -11.22 9.82 -2.93
N VAL A 207 -11.49 10.57 -1.87
CA VAL A 207 -12.80 10.65 -1.22
C VAL A 207 -13.38 12.06 -1.35
N PRO A 208 -14.70 12.26 -1.20
CA PRO A 208 -15.27 13.60 -1.16
C PRO A 208 -14.58 14.49 -0.12
N GLU A 209 -14.24 15.71 -0.50
CA GLU A 209 -13.47 16.62 0.37
C GLU A 209 -14.21 16.94 1.67
N VAL A 210 -13.49 16.85 2.79
CA VAL A 210 -13.99 17.16 4.13
C VAL A 210 -13.17 18.28 4.74
N VAL A 211 -13.82 19.35 5.16
CA VAL A 211 -13.17 20.45 5.87
C VAL A 211 -12.98 20.08 7.34
N LEU A 212 -11.74 20.19 7.81
CA LEU A 212 -11.32 19.90 9.16
C LEU A 212 -10.89 21.20 9.85
N LYS A 213 -11.49 21.50 11.01
CA LYS A 213 -11.15 22.70 11.77
C LYS A 213 -9.76 22.59 12.41
N GLN A 214 -9.14 23.72 12.65
CA GLN A 214 -7.87 23.80 13.36
C GLN A 214 -7.95 23.12 14.74
N GLY A 215 -6.98 22.22 15.05
CA GLY A 215 -6.87 21.55 16.32
C GLY A 215 -8.05 20.62 16.65
N SER A 216 -8.91 20.32 15.65
CA SER A 216 -9.99 19.36 15.84
C SER A 216 -9.52 17.93 15.63
N ARG A 217 -10.14 17.00 16.37
CA ARG A 217 -9.95 15.58 16.11
C ARG A 217 -10.95 15.07 15.09
N TYR A 218 -10.47 14.18 14.25
CA TYR A 218 -11.26 13.50 13.25
C TYR A 218 -10.87 12.03 13.14
N SER A 219 -11.75 11.22 12.61
CA SER A 219 -11.46 9.82 12.35
C SER A 219 -11.70 9.45 10.89
N VAL A 220 -10.96 8.44 10.45
CA VAL A 220 -11.20 7.69 9.22
C VAL A 220 -11.67 6.31 9.64
N VAL A 221 -12.93 5.99 9.36
CA VAL A 221 -13.55 4.69 9.66
C VAL A 221 -13.72 3.90 8.38
N ILE A 222 -13.16 2.70 8.35
CA ILE A 222 -13.18 1.78 7.19
C ILE A 222 -13.90 0.52 7.62
N THR A 223 -15.02 0.22 6.94
CA THR A 223 -15.84 -0.97 7.20
C THR A 223 -15.73 -1.92 6.02
N ASN A 224 -15.52 -3.20 6.27
CA ASN A 224 -15.65 -4.22 5.24
C ASN A 224 -17.14 -4.34 4.83
N SER A 225 -17.47 -3.91 3.61
CA SER A 225 -18.82 -3.96 3.05
C SER A 225 -19.06 -5.17 2.16
N GLY A 226 -18.02 -5.94 1.87
CA GLY A 226 -18.13 -7.22 1.14
C GLY A 226 -18.69 -8.34 2.00
N ILE A 227 -19.00 -9.46 1.35
CA ILE A 227 -19.48 -10.66 2.01
C ILE A 227 -18.33 -11.52 2.56
N ASP A 228 -17.15 -11.37 1.98
CA ASP A 228 -15.97 -12.15 2.33
C ASP A 228 -15.12 -11.47 3.40
N LYS A 229 -14.37 -12.27 4.11
CA LYS A 229 -13.32 -11.82 5.02
C LYS A 229 -12.18 -11.20 4.23
N ILE A 230 -11.74 -10.02 4.63
CA ILE A 230 -10.55 -9.38 4.09
C ILE A 230 -9.39 -9.40 5.09
N SER A 231 -8.15 -9.38 4.56
CA SER A 231 -6.91 -9.27 5.34
C SER A 231 -6.43 -7.82 5.31
N PHE A 232 -6.78 -7.05 6.35
CA PHE A 232 -6.44 -5.63 6.46
C PHE A 232 -5.03 -5.42 6.99
N GLY A 233 -4.27 -4.51 6.38
CA GLY A 233 -2.90 -4.20 6.75
C GLY A 233 -2.79 -3.48 8.08
N VAL A 234 -1.94 -4.00 8.95
CA VAL A 234 -1.57 -3.38 10.23
C VAL A 234 -0.05 -3.40 10.37
N GLU A 235 0.44 -2.55 11.24
CA GLU A 235 1.80 -2.61 11.74
C GLU A 235 1.78 -3.23 13.13
N ALA A 236 2.62 -4.24 13.34
CA ALA A 236 2.80 -4.89 14.62
C ALA A 236 4.29 -5.16 14.83
N LYS A 237 4.70 -5.39 16.09
CA LYS A 237 6.07 -5.84 16.36
C LYS A 237 6.36 -7.10 15.58
N SER A 238 7.44 -7.10 14.82
CA SER A 238 7.84 -8.19 13.93
C SER A 238 9.34 -8.41 14.01
N SER A 239 9.76 -9.67 14.00
CA SER A 239 11.18 -10.03 13.96
C SER A 239 11.47 -10.87 12.71
N TYR A 240 12.51 -10.51 12.00
CA TYR A 240 12.97 -11.17 10.78
C TYR A 240 14.27 -11.95 11.08
N GLY A 241 14.12 -13.12 11.69
CA GLY A 241 15.22 -13.93 12.15
C GLY A 241 16.12 -13.15 13.12
N ASN A 242 17.43 -13.27 12.93
CA ASN A 242 18.44 -12.53 13.71
C ASN A 242 18.86 -11.21 13.02
N TRP A 243 18.23 -10.83 11.93
CA TRP A 243 18.65 -9.71 11.10
C TRP A 243 18.20 -8.37 11.68
N PHE A 244 16.92 -8.24 11.95
CA PHE A 244 16.35 -7.04 12.56
C PHE A 244 14.99 -7.32 13.18
N THR A 245 14.60 -6.46 14.11
CA THR A 245 13.26 -6.41 14.70
C THR A 245 12.65 -5.04 14.40
N CYS A 246 11.47 -5.05 13.80
CA CYS A 246 10.65 -3.85 13.69
C CYS A 246 9.84 -3.70 14.97
N THR A 247 9.92 -2.53 15.59
CA THR A 247 9.09 -2.16 16.73
C THR A 247 8.08 -1.13 16.25
N ALA A 248 6.81 -1.50 16.24
CA ALA A 248 5.73 -0.57 15.91
C ALA A 248 5.56 0.45 17.05
N GLY A 249 5.39 1.73 16.67
CA GLY A 249 5.07 2.81 17.61
C GLY A 249 3.57 2.82 17.93
N ILE A 250 3.10 1.85 18.73
CA ILE A 250 1.67 1.66 19.00
C ILE A 250 1.31 2.41 20.29
N GLU A 251 0.51 3.46 20.17
CA GLU A 251 0.03 4.23 21.31
C GLU A 251 -1.49 4.19 21.42
N THR A 252 -1.99 4.41 22.66
CA THR A 252 -3.42 4.46 22.95
C THR A 252 -4.09 5.62 22.23
N GLY A 253 -5.29 5.41 21.71
CA GLY A 253 -6.09 6.45 21.07
C GLY A 253 -5.75 6.69 19.59
N GLN A 254 -4.87 5.88 18.99
CA GLN A 254 -4.45 6.05 17.60
C GLN A 254 -5.34 5.29 16.61
N THR A 255 -5.50 3.99 16.82
CA THR A 255 -6.26 3.13 15.91
C THR A 255 -7.16 2.17 16.66
N PHE A 256 -8.24 1.75 16.03
CA PHE A 256 -9.32 1.02 16.68
C PHE A 256 -9.89 -0.07 15.78
N TYR A 257 -10.54 -1.03 16.42
CA TYR A 257 -11.29 -2.11 15.78
C TYR A 257 -12.70 -2.22 16.41
N LYS A 258 -13.70 -2.51 15.57
CA LYS A 258 -15.08 -2.72 15.99
C LYS A 258 -15.67 -3.96 15.32
N SER A 259 -16.31 -4.84 16.09
CA SER A 259 -17.03 -5.98 15.52
C SER A 259 -18.33 -5.55 14.84
N ALA A 260 -18.95 -6.45 14.06
CA ALA A 260 -20.16 -6.15 13.29
C ALA A 260 -21.46 -6.09 14.15
N SER A 261 -21.39 -6.38 15.45
CA SER A 261 -22.56 -6.29 16.33
C SER A 261 -23.00 -4.84 16.54
N GLU A 262 -24.30 -4.59 16.52
CA GLU A 262 -24.88 -3.26 16.78
C GLU A 262 -24.52 -2.71 18.17
N THR A 263 -24.26 -3.58 19.15
CA THR A 263 -23.86 -3.22 20.51
C THR A 263 -22.34 -3.17 20.68
N ALA A 264 -21.57 -3.41 19.60
CA ALA A 264 -20.12 -3.43 19.67
C ALA A 264 -19.55 -2.05 20.01
N ARG A 265 -18.55 -2.05 20.88
CA ARG A 265 -17.74 -0.89 21.19
C ARG A 265 -16.41 -0.95 20.46
N TRP A 266 -15.81 0.20 20.24
CA TRP A 266 -14.47 0.31 19.70
C TRP A 266 -13.45 -0.28 20.69
N THR A 267 -12.52 -1.05 20.18
CA THR A 267 -11.39 -1.62 20.92
C THR A 267 -10.12 -0.97 20.43
N ASP A 268 -9.33 -0.40 21.31
CA ASP A 268 -8.05 0.25 21.00
C ASP A 268 -7.04 -0.78 20.48
N GLY A 269 -6.39 -0.47 19.36
CA GLY A 269 -5.37 -1.31 18.71
C GLY A 269 -4.17 -1.60 19.62
N LYS A 270 -3.81 -0.69 20.53
CA LYS A 270 -2.77 -0.92 21.54
C LYS A 270 -3.04 -2.14 22.40
N THR A 271 -4.30 -2.39 22.76
CA THR A 271 -4.68 -3.58 23.54
C THR A 271 -4.48 -4.89 22.76
N LYS A 272 -4.35 -4.79 21.44
CA LYS A 272 -4.10 -5.89 20.51
C LYS A 272 -2.68 -5.90 19.95
N ASN A 273 -1.82 -4.96 20.38
CA ASN A 273 -0.44 -4.78 19.94
C ASN A 273 -0.28 -4.56 18.43
N TRP A 274 -1.20 -3.80 17.81
CA TRP A 274 -1.08 -3.37 16.41
C TRP A 274 -1.61 -1.95 16.20
N THR A 275 -1.18 -1.30 15.14
CA THR A 275 -1.74 -0.07 14.58
C THR A 275 -2.22 -0.29 13.15
N ALA A 276 -3.40 0.22 12.80
CA ALA A 276 -3.96 0.06 11.46
C ALA A 276 -3.16 0.91 10.45
N ARG A 277 -2.88 0.34 9.28
CA ARG A 277 -2.28 1.07 8.16
C ARG A 277 -3.35 1.86 7.43
N ILE A 278 -3.73 2.96 8.05
CA ILE A 278 -4.62 3.98 7.49
C ILE A 278 -3.83 5.28 7.47
N LYS A 279 -3.87 6.01 6.35
CA LYS A 279 -3.33 7.36 6.25
C LYS A 279 -4.40 8.31 5.75
N ALA A 280 -4.34 9.54 6.22
CA ALA A 280 -5.21 10.61 5.74
C ALA A 280 -4.35 11.71 5.12
N HIS A 281 -4.63 12.06 3.87
CA HIS A 281 -3.93 13.12 3.18
C HIS A 281 -4.81 14.37 3.12
N THR A 282 -4.23 15.48 3.58
CA THR A 282 -4.94 16.76 3.64
C THR A 282 -4.15 17.86 2.92
N ARG A 283 -4.84 18.95 2.61
CA ARG A 283 -4.25 20.21 2.18
C ARG A 283 -4.64 21.33 3.14
N THR A 284 -3.74 22.26 3.37
CA THR A 284 -3.98 23.40 4.26
C THR A 284 -4.70 24.53 3.53
N LEU A 285 -5.71 25.13 4.16
CA LEU A 285 -6.43 26.31 3.72
C LEU A 285 -6.32 27.44 4.73
N ASN A 286 -6.43 28.69 4.27
CA ASN A 286 -6.69 29.80 5.17
C ASN A 286 -8.14 29.69 5.72
N GLN A 287 -8.31 29.88 7.01
CA GLN A 287 -9.62 29.68 7.69
C GLN A 287 -10.72 30.61 7.15
N SER A 288 -10.36 31.78 6.61
CA SER A 288 -11.32 32.70 5.94
C SER A 288 -12.04 32.10 4.73
N TRP A 289 -11.56 30.96 4.20
CA TRP A 289 -12.18 30.23 3.09
C TRP A 289 -13.06 29.08 3.55
N VAL A 290 -13.13 28.82 4.86
CA VAL A 290 -13.96 27.74 5.41
C VAL A 290 -15.33 28.33 5.70
N PRO A 291 -16.39 27.88 5.01
CA PRO A 291 -17.77 28.31 5.32
C PRO A 291 -18.11 27.90 6.76
N ASP A 292 -18.78 28.74 7.51
CA ASP A 292 -19.30 28.42 8.84
C ASP A 292 -20.30 27.26 8.82
N THR A 293 -20.86 26.98 7.67
CA THR A 293 -21.75 25.84 7.42
C THR A 293 -21.25 25.07 6.21
N PRO A 294 -21.10 23.72 6.28
CA PRO A 294 -20.71 22.95 5.12
C PRO A 294 -21.77 23.06 4.02
N VAL A 295 -21.38 23.66 2.90
CA VAL A 295 -22.23 23.70 1.70
C VAL A 295 -22.01 22.40 0.94
N PHE A 296 -22.91 21.44 1.12
CA PHE A 296 -22.92 20.21 0.33
C PHE A 296 -23.38 20.54 -1.09
N GLN A 297 -22.46 20.62 -2.04
CA GLN A 297 -22.81 20.54 -3.45
C GLN A 297 -22.92 19.08 -3.85
N VAL A 298 -24.12 18.55 -3.86
CA VAL A 298 -24.42 17.28 -4.52
C VAL A 298 -24.38 17.56 -6.03
N LYS A 299 -23.30 17.22 -6.71
CA LYS A 299 -23.30 17.08 -8.16
C LYS A 299 -23.86 15.70 -8.48
N ALA A 300 -25.14 15.62 -8.81
CA ALA A 300 -25.67 14.46 -9.51
C ALA A 300 -25.09 14.44 -10.92
N TYR A 301 -24.39 13.40 -11.29
CA TYR A 301 -24.06 13.10 -12.68
C TYR A 301 -25.15 12.15 -13.20
N ASN A 302 -25.90 12.58 -14.20
CA ASN A 302 -26.81 11.76 -14.99
C ASN A 302 -26.00 10.95 -16.00
#